data_2d11fd60ef2e192456e7975ed16c31e5
#
_entry.id   2d11fd60ef2e192456e7975ed16c31e5
#
_cell.length_a   1.000
_cell.length_b   1.000
_cell.length_c   1.000
_cell.angle_alpha   90.00
_cell.angle_beta   90.00
_cell.angle_gamma   90.00
#
_symmetry.space_group_name_H-M   'P 1'
#
loop_
_entity.id
_entity.type
_entity.pdbx_description
1 polymer ?
#
loop_
_entity_poly.entity_id
_entity_poly.type
_entity_poly.pdbx_seq_one_letter_code
_entity_poly.pdbx_strand_id
1 'polypeptide(L)'
;MVTIIDIASELGYINIPEGTLIDIDQLKNYPPESTVLITTGSQGESMAALSRMAASIHKKVSIVPGDVVVLSSTPIPGNEKAVANVINELSAKGAKVICQDTHVSDMHVRRLKADIFPGTSEICYSGTW
;
A
#
# COMPACT_ATOMS: atom_id res chain seq x y z
N MET A 1 9.35 13.51 12.75
CA MET A 1 8.45 14.10 11.73
C MET A 1 7.06 13.53 11.99
N VAL A 2 6.09 14.39 12.26
CA VAL A 2 4.71 13.95 12.52
C VAL A 2 4.12 13.44 11.22
N THR A 3 3.66 12.20 11.18
CA THR A 3 3.03 11.62 9.99
C THR A 3 1.52 11.89 9.97
N ILE A 4 0.88 11.72 8.83
CA ILE A 4 -0.59 11.81 8.73
C ILE A 4 -1.25 10.79 9.67
N ILE A 5 -0.63 9.65 9.87
CA ILE A 5 -1.12 8.60 10.79
C ILE A 5 -1.05 9.06 12.24
N ASP A 6 0.04 9.73 12.64
CA ASP A 6 0.17 10.28 14.00
C ASP A 6 -0.94 11.31 14.26
N ILE A 7 -1.14 12.23 13.33
CA ILE A 7 -2.20 13.25 13.41
C ILE A 7 -3.59 12.59 13.47
N ALA A 8 -3.87 11.63 12.62
CA ALA A 8 -5.16 10.93 12.60
C ALA A 8 -5.42 10.16 13.90
N SER A 9 -4.37 9.59 14.50
CA SER A 9 -4.44 8.92 15.80
C SER A 9 -4.68 9.90 16.94
N GLU A 10 -3.97 11.04 16.97
CA GLU A 10 -4.17 12.10 17.96
C GLU A 10 -5.58 12.68 17.91
N LEU A 11 -6.14 12.83 16.70
CA LEU A 11 -7.50 13.33 16.48
C LEU A 11 -8.59 12.25 16.71
N GLY A 12 -8.20 11.01 17.02
CA GLY A 12 -9.13 9.92 17.28
C GLY A 12 -9.83 9.34 16.04
N TYR A 13 -9.37 9.66 14.84
CA TYR A 13 -9.92 9.09 13.59
C TYR A 13 -9.50 7.63 13.38
N ILE A 14 -8.36 7.24 13.91
CA ILE A 14 -7.86 5.88 13.89
C ILE A 14 -7.33 5.50 15.27
N ASN A 15 -7.48 4.23 15.62
CA ASN A 15 -6.87 3.67 16.83
C ASN A 15 -5.91 2.57 16.42
N ILE A 16 -4.63 2.81 16.63
CA ILE A 16 -3.55 1.87 16.31
C ILE A 16 -3.00 1.34 17.64
N PRO A 17 -3.10 0.04 17.92
CA PRO A 17 -2.49 -0.54 19.11
C PRO A 17 -0.98 -0.27 19.14
N GLU A 18 -0.46 -0.10 20.35
CA GLU A 18 0.98 0.08 20.54
C GLU A 18 1.77 -1.10 19.97
N GLY A 19 2.86 -0.81 19.26
CA GLY A 19 3.70 -1.82 18.63
C GLY A 19 3.21 -2.32 17.26
N THR A 20 2.03 -1.88 16.78
CA THR A 20 1.51 -2.25 15.44
C THR A 20 2.20 -1.49 14.32
N LEU A 21 2.55 -0.22 14.55
CA LEU A 21 3.21 0.63 13.58
C LEU A 21 4.72 0.47 13.70
N ILE A 22 5.37 0.10 12.60
CA ILE A 22 6.82 -0.08 12.54
C ILE A 22 7.44 0.86 11.52
N ASP A 23 8.70 1.22 11.73
CA ASP A 23 9.48 1.97 10.75
C ASP A 23 9.88 1.07 9.57
N ILE A 24 9.95 1.65 8.36
CA ILE A 24 10.32 0.93 7.14
C ILE A 24 11.73 0.31 7.24
N ASP A 25 12.62 0.87 8.04
CA ASP A 25 13.96 0.31 8.26
C ASP A 25 13.94 -0.98 9.07
N GLN A 26 12.86 -1.22 9.81
CA GLN A 26 12.62 -2.42 10.58
C GLN A 26 11.91 -3.52 9.78
N LEU A 27 11.40 -3.21 8.58
CA LEU A 27 10.62 -4.14 7.75
C LEU A 27 11.31 -5.51 7.57
N LYS A 28 12.63 -5.51 7.40
CA LYS A 28 13.43 -6.73 7.23
C LYS A 28 13.44 -7.67 8.45
N ASN A 29 13.01 -7.18 9.61
CA ASN A 29 12.99 -7.96 10.85
C ASN A 29 11.65 -8.71 11.04
N TYR A 30 10.68 -8.47 10.16
CA TYR A 30 9.35 -9.05 10.22
C TYR A 30 9.10 -9.95 9.01
N PRO A 31 8.36 -11.05 9.19
CA PRO A 31 8.01 -11.92 8.06
C PRO A 31 7.06 -11.18 7.10
N PRO A 32 7.28 -11.33 5.78
CA PRO A 32 6.47 -10.61 4.77
C PRO A 32 4.97 -10.85 4.90
N GLU A 33 4.57 -12.05 5.28
CA GLU A 33 3.17 -12.48 5.45
C GLU A 33 2.45 -11.79 6.62
N SER A 34 3.19 -11.21 7.57
CA SER A 34 2.62 -10.50 8.72
C SER A 34 2.68 -8.98 8.57
N THR A 35 3.20 -8.46 7.45
CA THR A 35 3.40 -7.03 7.25
C THR A 35 2.49 -6.46 6.17
N VAL A 36 1.97 -5.25 6.41
CA VAL A 36 1.23 -4.45 5.44
C VAL A 36 1.94 -3.13 5.25
N LEU A 37 2.22 -2.79 4.00
CA LEU A 37 2.85 -1.54 3.61
C LEU A 37 1.79 -0.57 3.09
N ILE A 38 1.60 0.56 3.77
CA ILE A 38 0.74 1.64 3.30
C ILE A 38 1.62 2.66 2.57
N THR A 39 1.31 2.95 1.31
CA THR A 39 2.15 3.79 0.46
C THR A 39 1.33 4.73 -0.41
N THR A 40 1.98 5.74 -0.95
CA THR A 40 1.42 6.65 -1.96
C THR A 40 1.67 6.13 -3.36
N GLY A 41 0.95 6.66 -4.38
CA GLY A 41 1.20 6.37 -5.79
C GLY A 41 0.07 5.64 -6.51
N SER A 42 -1.14 5.63 -5.93
CA SER A 42 -2.32 5.02 -6.56
C SER A 42 -2.76 5.69 -7.86
N GLN A 43 -2.26 6.91 -8.15
CA GLN A 43 -2.51 7.67 -9.38
C GLN A 43 -1.40 7.51 -10.43
N GLY A 44 -0.40 6.66 -10.19
CA GLY A 44 0.70 6.40 -11.12
C GLY A 44 1.74 7.52 -11.21
N GLU A 45 1.80 8.39 -10.20
CA GLU A 45 2.81 9.46 -10.13
C GLU A 45 4.21 8.86 -10.12
N SER A 46 5.08 9.31 -11.02
CA SER A 46 6.41 8.72 -11.25
C SER A 46 7.33 8.79 -10.02
N MET A 47 7.15 9.81 -9.18
CA MET A 47 7.97 9.99 -7.97
C MET A 47 7.38 9.32 -6.73
N ALA A 48 6.15 8.82 -6.80
CA ALA A 48 5.50 8.16 -5.68
C ALA A 48 6.16 6.83 -5.32
N ALA A 49 6.01 6.41 -4.08
CA ALA A 49 6.68 5.21 -3.58
C ALA A 49 6.26 3.95 -4.34
N LEU A 50 4.97 3.77 -4.64
CA LEU A 50 4.49 2.60 -5.38
C LEU A 50 5.07 2.52 -6.80
N SER A 51 5.10 3.64 -7.54
CA SER A 51 5.70 3.68 -8.89
C SER A 51 7.19 3.34 -8.86
N ARG A 52 7.89 3.81 -7.83
CA ARG A 52 9.32 3.49 -7.64
C ARG A 52 9.55 2.02 -7.27
N MET A 53 8.65 1.41 -6.50
CA MET A 53 8.68 -0.04 -6.20
C MET A 53 8.39 -0.85 -7.46
N ALA A 54 7.38 -0.46 -8.24
CA ALA A 54 7.05 -1.09 -9.52
C ALA A 54 8.23 -1.05 -10.50
N ALA A 55 8.91 0.08 -10.61
CA ALA A 55 10.10 0.27 -11.45
C ALA A 55 11.41 -0.33 -10.85
N SER A 56 11.38 -0.94 -9.67
CA SER A 56 12.57 -1.47 -8.95
C SER A 56 13.62 -0.42 -8.58
N ILE A 57 13.24 0.84 -8.42
CA ILE A 57 14.13 1.94 -8.02
C ILE A 57 13.90 2.41 -6.58
N HIS A 58 12.98 1.78 -5.86
CA HIS A 58 12.78 2.07 -4.44
C HIS A 58 13.91 1.43 -3.61
N LYS A 59 14.56 2.24 -2.73
CA LYS A 59 15.80 1.82 -2.05
C LYS A 59 15.60 0.76 -0.96
N LYS A 60 14.41 0.70 -0.35
CA LYS A 60 14.17 -0.10 0.86
C LYS A 60 13.20 -1.26 0.63
N VAL A 61 12.36 -1.17 -0.39
CA VAL A 61 11.30 -2.14 -0.66
C VAL A 61 11.37 -2.58 -2.12
N SER A 62 11.28 -3.89 -2.34
CA SER A 62 11.17 -4.50 -3.67
C SER A 62 9.92 -5.35 -3.73
N ILE A 63 9.20 -5.26 -4.83
CA ILE A 63 8.06 -6.15 -5.10
C ILE A 63 8.58 -7.53 -5.51
N VAL A 64 8.04 -8.56 -4.89
CA VAL A 64 8.38 -9.95 -5.18
C VAL A 64 7.15 -10.74 -5.64
N PRO A 65 7.35 -11.86 -6.37
CA PRO A 65 6.23 -12.71 -6.76
C PRO A 65 5.43 -13.20 -5.55
N GLY A 66 4.10 -13.06 -5.63
CA GLY A 66 3.20 -13.43 -4.53
C GLY A 66 2.75 -12.25 -3.67
N ASP A 67 3.38 -11.08 -3.80
CA ASP A 67 2.89 -9.86 -3.13
C ASP A 67 1.48 -9.50 -3.60
N VAL A 68 0.69 -8.94 -2.69
CA VAL A 68 -0.65 -8.42 -2.99
C VAL A 68 -0.63 -6.90 -2.89
N VAL A 69 -0.96 -6.23 -3.98
CA VAL A 69 -1.05 -4.77 -4.05
C VAL A 69 -2.50 -4.35 -4.22
N VAL A 70 -3.01 -3.55 -3.29
CA VAL A 70 -4.39 -3.03 -3.33
C VAL A 70 -4.35 -1.55 -3.67
N LEU A 71 -4.94 -1.19 -4.81
CA LEU A 71 -5.17 0.20 -5.21
C LEU A 71 -6.55 0.62 -4.71
N SER A 72 -6.59 1.41 -3.64
CA SER A 72 -7.83 1.80 -2.94
C SER A 72 -8.50 3.06 -3.50
N SER A 73 -7.96 3.66 -4.54
CA SER A 73 -8.52 4.85 -5.19
C SER A 73 -8.82 4.62 -6.66
N THR A 74 -9.86 5.28 -7.14
CA THR A 74 -10.17 5.34 -8.57
C THR A 74 -9.20 6.29 -9.28
N PRO A 75 -8.69 5.97 -10.47
CA PRO A 75 -7.86 6.89 -11.25
C PRO A 75 -8.60 8.21 -11.51
N ILE A 76 -7.90 9.33 -11.32
CA ILE A 76 -8.39 10.65 -11.73
C ILE A 76 -8.37 10.71 -13.26
N PRO A 77 -9.40 11.30 -13.89
CA PRO A 77 -9.42 11.47 -15.34
C PRO A 77 -8.11 12.06 -15.88
N GLY A 78 -7.48 11.36 -16.81
CA GLY A 78 -6.18 11.69 -17.37
C GLY A 78 -5.00 10.89 -16.80
N ASN A 79 -5.16 10.21 -15.67
CA ASN A 79 -4.12 9.38 -15.06
C ASN A 79 -4.23 7.89 -15.41
N GLU A 80 -5.24 7.48 -16.17
CA GLU A 80 -5.55 6.07 -16.45
C GLU A 80 -4.35 5.33 -17.06
N LYS A 81 -3.65 5.99 -17.98
CA LYS A 81 -2.45 5.40 -18.62
C LYS A 81 -1.30 5.21 -17.64
N ALA A 82 -1.09 6.18 -16.75
CA ALA A 82 -0.04 6.10 -15.74
C ALA A 82 -0.33 4.98 -14.73
N VAL A 83 -1.58 4.89 -14.27
CA VAL A 83 -2.03 3.82 -13.37
C VAL A 83 -1.93 2.46 -14.04
N ALA A 84 -2.37 2.32 -15.31
CA ALA A 84 -2.27 1.08 -16.07
C ALA A 84 -0.80 0.63 -16.22
N ASN A 85 0.13 1.54 -16.44
CA ASN A 85 1.55 1.22 -16.52
C ASN A 85 2.07 0.64 -15.18
N VAL A 86 1.73 1.26 -14.05
CA VAL A 86 2.12 0.75 -12.73
C VAL A 86 1.54 -0.64 -12.48
N ILE A 87 0.25 -0.86 -12.82
CA ILE A 87 -0.39 -2.18 -12.70
C ILE A 87 0.35 -3.22 -13.54
N ASN A 88 0.70 -2.88 -14.79
CA ASN A 88 1.42 -3.79 -15.67
C ASN A 88 2.82 -4.14 -15.13
N GLU A 89 3.56 -3.17 -14.62
CA GLU A 89 4.87 -3.39 -14.01
C GLU A 89 4.80 -4.29 -12.77
N LEU A 90 3.82 -4.05 -11.90
CA LEU A 90 3.57 -4.88 -10.71
C LEU A 90 3.20 -6.32 -11.10
N SER A 91 2.30 -6.47 -12.07
CA SER A 91 1.87 -7.78 -12.57
C SER A 91 3.01 -8.53 -13.24
N ALA A 92 3.87 -7.84 -14.00
CA ALA A 92 5.06 -8.43 -14.62
C ALA A 92 6.06 -8.97 -13.58
N LYS A 93 6.06 -8.42 -12.36
CA LYS A 93 6.85 -8.92 -11.22
C LYS A 93 6.19 -10.09 -10.48
N GLY A 94 5.02 -10.53 -10.90
CA GLY A 94 4.28 -11.60 -10.25
C GLY A 94 3.46 -11.16 -9.03
N ALA A 95 3.26 -9.87 -8.83
CA ALA A 95 2.36 -9.36 -7.81
C ALA A 95 0.90 -9.51 -8.25
N LYS A 96 0.03 -9.81 -7.29
CA LYS A 96 -1.42 -9.78 -7.49
C LYS A 96 -1.93 -8.37 -7.26
N VAL A 97 -2.41 -7.69 -8.30
CA VAL A 97 -2.95 -6.33 -8.18
C VAL A 97 -4.48 -6.39 -8.07
N ILE A 98 -5.01 -5.72 -7.06
CA ILE A 98 -6.44 -5.58 -6.82
C ILE A 98 -6.78 -4.10 -6.94
N CYS A 99 -7.63 -3.76 -7.91
CA CYS A 99 -8.14 -2.41 -8.11
C CYS A 99 -9.58 -2.33 -7.63
N GLN A 100 -9.95 -1.19 -7.07
CA GLN A 100 -11.35 -0.91 -6.75
C GLN A 100 -12.05 -0.54 -8.06
N ASP A 101 -12.90 -1.43 -8.58
CA ASP A 101 -13.87 -1.05 -9.60
C ASP A 101 -14.88 -0.08 -9.00
N THR A 102 -15.33 0.87 -9.81
CA THR A 102 -16.17 2.03 -9.45
C THR A 102 -17.52 1.71 -8.78
N HIS A 103 -17.81 0.45 -8.51
CA HIS A 103 -19.07 -0.04 -7.90
C HIS A 103 -18.91 -0.73 -6.55
N VAL A 104 -17.71 -0.72 -5.95
CA VAL A 104 -17.49 -1.37 -4.66
C VAL A 104 -17.69 -0.34 -3.54
N SER A 105 -18.80 -0.46 -2.84
CA SER A 105 -19.10 0.34 -1.64
C SER A 105 -18.05 0.13 -0.53
N ASP A 106 -17.89 1.11 0.38
CA ASP A 106 -16.97 1.10 1.53
C ASP A 106 -16.96 -0.21 2.34
N MET A 107 -18.05 -0.97 2.29
CA MET A 107 -18.20 -2.26 2.96
C MET A 107 -17.29 -3.34 2.35
N HIS A 108 -16.94 -3.25 1.07
CA HIS A 108 -16.06 -4.21 0.40
C HIS A 108 -14.57 -4.02 0.76
N VAL A 109 -14.14 -2.81 1.04
CA VAL A 109 -12.75 -2.53 1.48
C VAL A 109 -12.48 -3.19 2.83
N ARG A 110 -13.46 -3.18 3.75
CA ARG A 110 -13.35 -3.87 5.05
C ARG A 110 -13.31 -5.39 4.88
N ARG A 111 -14.07 -5.94 3.93
CA ARG A 111 -14.11 -7.39 3.65
C ARG A 111 -12.84 -7.87 2.96
N LEU A 112 -12.33 -7.09 2.00
CA LEU A 112 -11.05 -7.37 1.35
C LEU A 112 -9.89 -7.43 2.36
N LYS A 113 -9.89 -6.57 3.39
CA LYS A 113 -8.88 -6.63 4.46
C LYS A 113 -8.94 -7.95 5.23
N ALA A 114 -10.12 -8.42 5.58
CA ALA A 114 -10.30 -9.67 6.32
C ALA A 114 -9.98 -10.91 5.49
N ASP A 115 -10.30 -10.88 4.19
CA ASP A 115 -10.14 -12.03 3.30
C ASP A 115 -8.72 -12.12 2.70
N ILE A 116 -8.03 -10.96 2.53
CA ILE A 116 -6.70 -10.91 1.90
C ILE A 116 -5.59 -10.94 2.95
N PHE A 117 -5.84 -10.39 4.14
CA PHE A 117 -4.86 -10.29 5.22
C PHE A 117 -5.38 -10.92 6.54
N PRO A 118 -5.80 -12.21 6.54
CA PRO A 118 -6.20 -12.86 7.78
C PRO A 118 -4.98 -12.98 8.72
N GLY A 119 -5.04 -12.31 9.86
CA GLY A 119 -4.01 -12.39 10.89
C GLY A 119 -2.86 -11.39 10.76
N THR A 120 -2.96 -10.38 9.89
CA THR A 120 -1.96 -9.31 9.82
C THR A 120 -2.04 -8.45 11.07
N SER A 121 -0.99 -8.44 11.86
CA SER A 121 -0.91 -7.69 13.13
C SER A 121 -0.13 -6.38 13.01
N GLU A 122 0.71 -6.22 11.99
CA GLU A 122 1.61 -5.08 11.88
C GLU A 122 1.38 -4.30 10.58
N ILE A 123 1.41 -2.97 10.68
CA ILE A 123 1.26 -2.04 9.56
C ILE A 123 2.54 -1.22 9.44
N CYS A 124 3.21 -1.34 8.31
CA CYS A 124 4.37 -0.51 7.98
C CYS A 124 3.94 0.66 7.09
N TYR A 125 4.28 1.88 7.49
CA TYR A 125 4.04 3.08 6.69
C TYR A 125 5.33 3.58 6.04
N SER A 126 5.36 3.58 4.71
CA SER A 126 6.45 4.21 3.95
C SER A 126 6.00 5.58 3.44
N GLY A 127 6.04 6.58 4.30
CA GLY A 127 5.89 7.97 3.86
C GLY A 127 7.24 8.50 3.37
N THR A 128 7.44 8.58 2.06
CA THR A 128 8.52 9.37 1.47
C THR A 128 7.90 10.54 0.73
N TRP A 129 8.10 11.71 1.30
CA TRP A 129 7.94 12.99 0.60
C TRP A 129 9.19 13.29 -0.22
#